data_979e65736f3ed2f49a1177f55b03d21d
#
_entry.id   979e65736f3ed2f49a1177f55b03d21d
#
_cell.length_a   1.000
_cell.length_b   1.000
_cell.length_c   1.000
_cell.angle_alpha   90.00
_cell.angle_beta   90.00
_cell.angle_gamma   90.00
#
_symmetry.space_group_name_H-M   'P 1'
#
loop_
_entity.id
_entity.type
_entity.pdbx_description
1 polymer ?
#
loop_
_entity_poly.entity_id
_entity_poly.type
_entity_poly.pdbx_seq_one_letter_code
_entity_poly.pdbx_strand_id
1 'polypeptide(L)'
;MARSALMLGASDGARLVGQRWSCESGSPRAAVVLAHGMGEHSLRYDRLGVALAAAGYDVLAVDHRGHGRTAGIAGGALGDLGPRGWDGLVADYALAVRSTLGEVGVPVIALGHSMGSWAVQQYLLEHSDQVSAAVLSGTGALDLLATIVDPEADVDLSAFNAPFEPARTEYDWLSRDPGEVDQYVAEPLCGFGLDGPSAAGLWANAQRLADPAALATIRDGFPLYVLAGTADPVNAGLKWLDPLVERYRAAGVDVTTSIYPDGRHEMFNETNRDEVVADLVRWLDGLTL
;
A
#
# COMPACT_ATOMS: atom_id res chain seq x y z
N MET A 1 -8.34 10.40 -20.61
CA MET A 1 -7.53 9.47 -19.79
C MET A 1 -7.73 8.05 -20.24
N ALA A 2 -6.68 7.30 -20.47
CA ALA A 2 -6.79 5.88 -20.81
C ALA A 2 -6.35 5.03 -19.61
N ARG A 3 -7.31 4.37 -18.95
CA ARG A 3 -7.02 3.22 -18.11
C ARG A 3 -6.94 1.99 -19.00
N SER A 4 -5.92 1.18 -18.83
CA SER A 4 -5.74 -0.09 -19.51
C SER A 4 -5.46 -1.22 -18.52
N ALA A 5 -5.98 -2.41 -18.82
CA ALA A 5 -5.62 -3.60 -18.08
C ALA A 5 -4.21 -4.06 -18.49
N LEU A 6 -3.48 -4.62 -17.53
CA LEU A 6 -2.18 -5.24 -17.77
C LEU A 6 -2.09 -6.61 -17.11
N MET A 7 -1.11 -7.39 -17.55
CA MET A 7 -0.79 -8.68 -16.94
C MET A 7 0.73 -8.84 -16.88
N LEU A 8 1.25 -9.16 -15.69
CA LEU A 8 2.66 -9.49 -15.50
C LEU A 8 2.83 -10.97 -15.18
N GLY A 9 3.86 -11.59 -15.73
CA GLY A 9 4.23 -12.96 -15.42
C GLY A 9 5.37 -13.01 -14.41
N ALA A 10 5.11 -13.56 -13.22
CA ALA A 10 6.14 -13.79 -12.23
C ALA A 10 6.99 -15.03 -12.57
N SER A 11 8.21 -15.09 -12.03
CA SER A 11 9.17 -16.16 -12.31
C SER A 11 8.74 -17.55 -11.81
N ASP A 12 7.81 -17.59 -10.86
CA ASP A 12 7.21 -18.81 -10.31
C ASP A 12 5.95 -19.26 -11.07
N GLY A 13 5.60 -18.55 -12.16
CA GLY A 13 4.44 -18.84 -12.99
C GLY A 13 3.16 -18.11 -12.57
N ALA A 14 3.17 -17.35 -11.47
CA ALA A 14 2.02 -16.52 -11.10
C ALA A 14 1.76 -15.46 -12.17
N ARG A 15 0.49 -15.17 -12.41
CA ARG A 15 0.03 -14.16 -13.38
C ARG A 15 -0.69 -13.07 -12.63
N LEU A 16 -0.07 -11.90 -12.56
CA LEU A 16 -0.60 -10.73 -11.85
C LEU A 16 -1.45 -9.91 -12.81
N VAL A 17 -2.69 -9.68 -12.44
CA VAL A 17 -3.59 -8.77 -13.16
C VAL A 17 -3.45 -7.38 -12.57
N GLY A 18 -3.45 -6.36 -13.40
CA GLY A 18 -3.31 -5.00 -12.93
C GLY A 18 -4.00 -3.97 -13.81
N GLN A 19 -3.81 -2.72 -13.44
CA GLN A 19 -4.27 -1.54 -14.15
C GLN A 19 -3.12 -0.57 -14.36
N ARG A 20 -3.19 0.16 -15.47
CA ARG A 20 -2.37 1.33 -15.72
C ARG A 20 -3.26 2.52 -16.03
N TRP A 21 -3.01 3.64 -15.40
CA TRP A 21 -3.57 4.95 -15.72
C TRP A 21 -2.45 5.78 -16.32
N SER A 22 -2.54 6.05 -17.63
CA SER A 22 -1.52 6.80 -18.34
C SER A 22 -1.77 8.29 -18.23
N CYS A 23 -0.69 9.06 -18.04
CA CYS A 23 -0.79 10.50 -18.00
C CYS A 23 -1.32 11.05 -19.35
N GLU A 24 -2.10 12.14 -19.28
CA GLU A 24 -2.78 12.68 -20.45
C GLU A 24 -1.82 13.31 -21.46
N SER A 25 -0.70 13.86 -20.99
CA SER A 25 0.28 14.51 -21.86
C SER A 25 1.09 13.53 -22.72
N GLY A 26 1.05 12.22 -22.41
CA GLY A 26 1.87 11.20 -23.05
C GLY A 26 3.36 11.24 -22.66
N SER A 27 3.75 12.17 -21.79
CA SER A 27 5.13 12.32 -21.26
C SER A 27 5.05 12.46 -19.75
N PRO A 28 5.02 11.35 -19.00
CA PRO A 28 4.91 11.40 -17.55
C PRO A 28 6.18 11.97 -16.91
N ARG A 29 6.02 12.69 -15.80
CA ARG A 29 7.12 13.21 -14.98
C ARG A 29 7.79 12.09 -14.19
N ALA A 30 6.99 11.17 -13.72
CA ALA A 30 7.39 9.94 -13.06
C ALA A 30 6.26 8.90 -13.17
N ALA A 31 6.55 7.67 -12.80
CA ALA A 31 5.55 6.61 -12.67
C ALA A 31 5.38 6.23 -11.20
N VAL A 32 4.14 6.06 -10.75
CA VAL A 32 3.80 5.58 -9.41
C VAL A 32 3.42 4.12 -9.51
N VAL A 33 4.12 3.24 -8.78
CA VAL A 33 3.77 1.82 -8.64
C VAL A 33 3.09 1.61 -7.30
N LEU A 34 1.81 1.24 -7.33
CA LEU A 34 0.94 1.16 -6.17
C LEU A 34 0.76 -0.29 -5.72
N ALA A 35 1.00 -0.52 -4.42
CA ALA A 35 0.70 -1.74 -3.69
C ALA A 35 -0.55 -1.49 -2.81
N HIS A 36 -1.64 -2.21 -3.08
CA HIS A 36 -2.91 -2.08 -2.36
C HIS A 36 -2.90 -2.81 -1.01
N GLY A 37 -3.93 -2.60 -0.18
CA GLY A 37 -4.09 -3.20 1.14
C GLY A 37 -4.58 -4.65 1.13
N MET A 38 -4.72 -5.23 2.32
CA MET A 38 -5.32 -6.55 2.52
C MET A 38 -6.83 -6.48 2.27
N GLY A 39 -7.39 -7.53 1.69
CA GLY A 39 -8.84 -7.64 1.47
C GLY A 39 -9.40 -6.60 0.50
N GLU A 40 -8.61 -6.18 -0.48
CA GLU A 40 -9.02 -5.26 -1.54
C GLU A 40 -8.29 -5.57 -2.87
N HIS A 41 -8.36 -4.66 -3.84
CA HIS A 41 -7.74 -4.83 -5.16
C HIS A 41 -7.43 -3.48 -5.83
N SER A 42 -6.62 -3.49 -6.89
CA SER A 42 -6.10 -2.31 -7.60
C SER A 42 -7.18 -1.35 -8.13
N LEU A 43 -8.37 -1.84 -8.49
CA LEU A 43 -9.43 -0.97 -9.04
C LEU A 43 -10.05 -0.03 -7.99
N ARG A 44 -9.87 -0.27 -6.71
CA ARG A 44 -10.31 0.67 -5.66
C ARG A 44 -9.54 1.99 -5.70
N TYR A 45 -8.41 2.00 -6.39
CA TYR A 45 -7.56 3.19 -6.59
C TYR A 45 -7.85 3.92 -7.91
N ASP A 46 -8.98 3.65 -8.59
CA ASP A 46 -9.31 4.28 -9.87
C ASP A 46 -9.34 5.80 -9.76
N ARG A 47 -9.96 6.34 -8.71
CA ARG A 47 -10.02 7.79 -8.45
C ARG A 47 -8.62 8.40 -8.25
N LEU A 48 -7.78 7.77 -7.43
CA LEU A 48 -6.40 8.20 -7.21
C LEU A 48 -5.58 8.10 -8.50
N GLY A 49 -5.68 6.98 -9.23
CA GLY A 49 -4.99 6.77 -10.49
C GLY A 49 -5.34 7.82 -11.54
N VAL A 50 -6.64 8.17 -11.65
CA VAL A 50 -7.14 9.24 -12.52
C VAL A 50 -6.57 10.60 -12.11
N ALA A 51 -6.57 10.92 -10.81
CA ALA A 51 -6.08 12.20 -10.30
C ALA A 51 -4.56 12.36 -10.52
N LEU A 52 -3.78 11.33 -10.26
CA LEU A 52 -2.34 11.34 -10.50
C LEU A 52 -2.00 11.40 -12.00
N ALA A 53 -2.77 10.68 -12.85
CA ALA A 53 -2.60 10.77 -14.30
C ALA A 53 -2.89 12.17 -14.84
N ALA A 54 -3.90 12.86 -14.30
CA ALA A 54 -4.20 14.26 -14.61
C ALA A 54 -3.08 15.21 -14.15
N ALA A 55 -2.41 14.89 -13.03
CA ALA A 55 -1.26 15.64 -12.50
C ALA A 55 0.06 15.34 -13.25
N GLY A 56 0.05 14.46 -14.25
CA GLY A 56 1.22 14.16 -15.08
C GLY A 56 2.06 12.98 -14.63
N TYR A 57 1.49 12.05 -13.83
CA TYR A 57 2.13 10.82 -13.39
C TYR A 57 1.47 9.61 -14.05
N ASP A 58 2.26 8.67 -14.57
CA ASP A 58 1.73 7.35 -14.87
C ASP A 58 1.49 6.58 -13.57
N VAL A 59 0.43 5.79 -13.50
CA VAL A 59 0.17 4.94 -12.32
C VAL A 59 0.00 3.50 -12.76
N LEU A 60 0.66 2.59 -12.07
CA LEU A 60 0.53 1.15 -12.25
C LEU A 60 0.18 0.51 -10.91
N ALA A 61 -0.85 -0.34 -10.89
CA ALA A 61 -1.21 -1.14 -9.72
C ALA A 61 -1.55 -2.56 -10.17
N VAL A 62 -1.00 -3.56 -9.48
CA VAL A 62 -1.36 -4.97 -9.68
C VAL A 62 -2.22 -5.45 -8.52
N ASP A 63 -3.15 -6.36 -8.80
CA ASP A 63 -3.80 -7.14 -7.75
C ASP A 63 -2.76 -8.11 -7.21
N HIS A 64 -2.47 -8.06 -5.91
CA HIS A 64 -1.53 -8.97 -5.26
C HIS A 64 -1.94 -10.43 -5.44
N ARG A 65 -0.98 -11.36 -5.32
CA ARG A 65 -1.34 -12.79 -5.18
C ARG A 65 -2.35 -12.97 -4.04
N GLY A 66 -3.31 -13.88 -4.20
CA GLY A 66 -4.40 -14.06 -3.23
C GLY A 66 -5.42 -12.94 -3.20
N HIS A 67 -5.36 -11.95 -4.11
CA HIS A 67 -6.27 -10.81 -4.12
C HIS A 67 -6.84 -10.55 -5.52
N GLY A 68 -8.01 -9.92 -5.54
CA GLY A 68 -8.62 -9.41 -6.74
C GLY A 68 -8.71 -10.46 -7.86
N ARG A 69 -8.43 -10.04 -9.09
CA ARG A 69 -8.46 -10.90 -10.27
C ARG A 69 -7.24 -11.80 -10.39
N THR A 70 -6.14 -11.48 -9.73
CA THR A 70 -4.95 -12.35 -9.67
C THR A 70 -5.29 -13.68 -9.00
N ALA A 71 -6.01 -13.68 -7.87
CA ALA A 71 -6.49 -14.90 -7.21
C ALA A 71 -7.38 -15.73 -8.13
N GLY A 72 -8.33 -15.08 -8.81
CA GLY A 72 -9.26 -15.77 -9.73
C GLY A 72 -8.57 -16.48 -10.90
N ILE A 73 -7.51 -15.89 -11.47
CA ILE A 73 -6.75 -16.52 -12.56
C ILE A 73 -5.91 -17.70 -12.07
N ALA A 74 -5.35 -17.60 -10.87
CA ALA A 74 -4.55 -18.67 -10.27
C ALA A 74 -5.41 -19.86 -9.81
N GLY A 75 -6.74 -19.68 -9.73
CA GLY A 75 -7.67 -20.67 -9.14
C GLY A 75 -7.48 -20.83 -7.63
N GLY A 76 -6.80 -19.85 -6.98
CA GLY A 76 -6.59 -19.78 -5.55
C GLY A 76 -7.75 -19.11 -4.81
N ALA A 77 -7.83 -19.34 -3.51
CA ALA A 77 -8.78 -18.64 -2.64
C ALA A 77 -8.31 -17.19 -2.40
N LEU A 78 -9.27 -16.30 -2.11
CA LEU A 78 -8.96 -14.98 -1.58
C LEU A 78 -8.26 -15.12 -0.22
N GLY A 79 -7.19 -14.35 -0.02
CA GLY A 79 -6.37 -14.41 1.20
C GLY A 79 -5.22 -15.42 1.16
N ASP A 80 -5.20 -16.37 0.21
CA ASP A 80 -4.11 -17.34 0.02
C ASP A 80 -3.02 -16.76 -0.91
N LEU A 81 -1.85 -16.44 -0.35
CA LEU A 81 -0.69 -15.94 -1.11
C LEU A 81 0.07 -17.04 -1.86
N GLY A 82 -0.37 -18.29 -1.74
CA GLY A 82 0.26 -19.45 -2.37
C GLY A 82 1.62 -19.85 -1.77
N PRO A 83 2.33 -20.78 -2.40
CA PRO A 83 3.53 -21.42 -1.80
C PRO A 83 4.68 -20.46 -1.48
N ARG A 84 4.75 -19.31 -2.14
CA ARG A 84 5.78 -18.29 -1.87
C ARG A 84 5.38 -17.28 -0.81
N GLY A 85 4.12 -17.31 -0.38
CA GLY A 85 3.62 -16.49 0.71
C GLY A 85 3.95 -15.00 0.55
N TRP A 86 4.27 -14.38 1.67
CA TRP A 86 4.60 -12.96 1.75
C TRP A 86 5.82 -12.55 0.89
N ASP A 87 6.90 -13.34 0.89
CA ASP A 87 8.07 -13.02 0.06
C ASP A 87 7.74 -13.07 -1.44
N GLY A 88 6.78 -13.91 -1.83
CA GLY A 88 6.24 -13.93 -3.18
C GLY A 88 5.51 -12.63 -3.52
N LEU A 89 4.70 -12.09 -2.60
CA LEU A 89 4.01 -10.81 -2.77
C LEU A 89 4.99 -9.65 -2.93
N VAL A 90 6.03 -9.59 -2.10
CA VAL A 90 7.08 -8.56 -2.21
C VAL A 90 7.86 -8.69 -3.51
N ALA A 91 8.16 -9.92 -3.95
CA ALA A 91 8.82 -10.18 -5.23
C ALA A 91 7.95 -9.78 -6.43
N ASP A 92 6.62 -9.93 -6.34
CA ASP A 92 5.66 -9.47 -7.34
C ASP A 92 5.63 -7.95 -7.42
N TYR A 93 5.66 -7.26 -6.27
CA TYR A 93 5.78 -5.82 -6.25
C TYR A 93 7.10 -5.34 -6.90
N ALA A 94 8.21 -5.99 -6.58
CA ALA A 94 9.50 -5.72 -7.22
C ALA A 94 9.45 -5.97 -8.75
N LEU A 95 8.70 -6.99 -9.21
CA LEU A 95 8.48 -7.21 -10.64
C LEU A 95 7.69 -6.05 -11.26
N ALA A 96 6.64 -5.55 -10.61
CA ALA A 96 5.87 -4.41 -11.09
C ALA A 96 6.73 -3.14 -11.23
N VAL A 97 7.58 -2.85 -10.25
CA VAL A 97 8.54 -1.75 -10.32
C VAL A 97 9.52 -1.92 -11.49
N ARG A 98 10.15 -3.09 -11.63
CA ARG A 98 11.11 -3.35 -12.72
C ARG A 98 10.46 -3.28 -14.10
N SER A 99 9.24 -3.79 -14.26
CA SER A 99 8.48 -3.69 -15.52
C SER A 99 8.25 -2.22 -15.88
N THR A 100 7.84 -1.41 -14.90
CA THR A 100 7.61 0.02 -15.08
C THR A 100 8.89 0.75 -15.48
N LEU A 101 10.00 0.52 -14.79
CA LEU A 101 11.31 1.10 -15.13
C LEU A 101 11.74 0.77 -16.57
N GLY A 102 11.51 -0.47 -17.01
CA GLY A 102 11.84 -0.91 -18.37
C GLY A 102 10.96 -0.29 -19.47
N GLU A 103 9.74 0.09 -19.14
CA GLU A 103 8.76 0.56 -20.11
C GLU A 103 8.74 2.09 -20.28
N VAL A 104 8.81 2.84 -19.17
CA VAL A 104 8.51 4.28 -19.22
C VAL A 104 9.74 5.18 -19.27
N GLY A 105 10.92 4.70 -18.85
CA GLY A 105 12.16 5.47 -18.91
C GLY A 105 12.16 6.75 -18.06
N VAL A 106 11.28 6.84 -17.05
CA VAL A 106 11.14 7.95 -16.10
C VAL A 106 11.35 7.44 -14.68
N PRO A 107 11.61 8.33 -13.71
CA PRO A 107 11.73 7.95 -12.31
C PRO A 107 10.50 7.19 -11.82
N VAL A 108 10.70 6.22 -10.92
CA VAL A 108 9.61 5.45 -10.31
C VAL A 108 9.46 5.82 -8.84
N ILE A 109 8.22 5.97 -8.41
CA ILE A 109 7.81 6.25 -7.03
C ILE A 109 7.04 5.04 -6.52
N ALA A 110 7.47 4.49 -5.39
CA ALA A 110 6.77 3.41 -4.70
C ALA A 110 5.62 3.98 -3.88
N LEU A 111 4.40 3.44 -3.99
CA LEU A 111 3.29 3.79 -3.12
C LEU A 111 2.68 2.53 -2.51
N GLY A 112 2.54 2.49 -1.19
CA GLY A 112 1.89 1.39 -0.50
C GLY A 112 0.80 1.87 0.45
N HIS A 113 -0.32 1.14 0.47
CA HIS A 113 -1.39 1.35 1.42
C HIS A 113 -1.56 0.13 2.31
N SER A 114 -1.69 0.31 3.64
CA SER A 114 -1.95 -0.78 4.59
C SER A 114 -0.95 -1.93 4.43
N MET A 115 -1.39 -3.17 4.20
CA MET A 115 -0.53 -4.31 3.90
C MET A 115 0.48 -3.98 2.78
N GLY A 116 0.05 -3.30 1.73
CA GLY A 116 0.93 -2.87 0.64
C GLY A 116 2.01 -1.88 1.10
N SER A 117 1.76 -1.11 2.17
CA SER A 117 2.78 -0.23 2.75
C SER A 117 3.92 -1.03 3.39
N TRP A 118 3.62 -2.15 4.03
CA TRP A 118 4.65 -3.03 4.59
C TRP A 118 5.41 -3.79 3.49
N ALA A 119 4.75 -4.13 2.39
CA ALA A 119 5.43 -4.67 1.21
C ALA A 119 6.41 -3.65 0.61
N VAL A 120 6.01 -2.37 0.50
CA VAL A 120 6.90 -1.28 0.08
C VAL A 120 8.04 -1.09 1.07
N GLN A 121 7.79 -1.09 2.39
CA GLN A 121 8.83 -1.00 3.41
C GLN A 121 9.87 -2.11 3.24
N GLN A 122 9.44 -3.38 3.08
CA GLN A 122 10.37 -4.49 2.86
C GLN A 122 11.12 -4.35 1.54
N TYR A 123 10.45 -3.95 0.46
CA TYR A 123 11.07 -3.68 -0.82
C TYR A 123 12.20 -2.63 -0.73
N LEU A 124 11.99 -1.56 0.03
CA LEU A 124 12.98 -0.49 0.20
C LEU A 124 14.27 -0.95 0.88
N LEU A 125 14.22 -1.94 1.77
CA LEU A 125 15.42 -2.48 2.43
C LEU A 125 16.43 -3.09 1.43
N GLU A 126 15.96 -3.52 0.26
CA GLU A 126 16.79 -4.20 -0.73
C GLU A 126 16.94 -3.43 -2.05
N HIS A 127 16.02 -2.48 -2.32
CA HIS A 127 15.86 -1.88 -3.64
C HIS A 127 15.57 -0.37 -3.61
N SER A 128 15.99 0.34 -2.56
CA SER A 128 15.77 1.79 -2.47
C SER A 128 16.50 2.58 -3.57
N ASP A 129 17.48 1.98 -4.23
CA ASP A 129 18.20 2.50 -5.39
C ASP A 129 17.38 2.44 -6.70
N GLN A 130 16.34 1.61 -6.77
CA GLN A 130 15.49 1.44 -7.95
C GLN A 130 14.30 2.41 -7.98
N VAL A 131 14.02 3.10 -6.90
CA VAL A 131 12.92 4.08 -6.82
C VAL A 131 13.42 5.43 -6.33
N SER A 132 12.83 6.50 -6.84
CA SER A 132 13.25 7.86 -6.49
C SER A 132 12.71 8.34 -5.16
N ALA A 133 11.53 7.86 -4.78
CA ALA A 133 10.83 8.20 -3.55
C ALA A 133 9.82 7.12 -3.17
N ALA A 134 9.27 7.19 -1.95
CA ALA A 134 8.17 6.32 -1.55
C ALA A 134 7.07 7.08 -0.79
N VAL A 135 5.86 6.50 -0.82
CA VAL A 135 4.66 6.97 -0.13
C VAL A 135 4.07 5.82 0.67
N LEU A 136 3.82 6.03 1.96
CA LEU A 136 3.17 5.05 2.84
C LEU A 136 1.87 5.65 3.38
N SER A 137 0.76 4.96 3.13
CA SER A 137 -0.60 5.34 3.56
C SER A 137 -1.21 4.25 4.43
N GLY A 138 -1.98 4.62 5.45
CA GLY A 138 -2.62 3.65 6.34
C GLY A 138 -1.60 2.68 6.96
N THR A 139 -0.46 3.18 7.37
CA THR A 139 0.70 2.41 7.81
C THR A 139 0.97 2.58 9.29
N GLY A 140 1.80 1.70 9.85
CA GLY A 140 2.30 1.77 11.22
C GLY A 140 3.47 0.81 11.41
N ALA A 141 4.08 0.84 12.59
CA ALA A 141 5.15 -0.07 12.98
C ALA A 141 4.59 -1.51 13.09
N LEU A 142 4.94 -2.36 12.11
CA LEU A 142 4.40 -3.72 12.00
C LEU A 142 4.78 -4.59 13.21
N ASP A 143 5.96 -4.39 13.78
CA ASP A 143 6.42 -5.09 14.97
C ASP A 143 5.54 -4.80 16.19
N LEU A 144 4.99 -3.58 16.31
CA LEU A 144 4.05 -3.22 17.37
C LEU A 144 2.66 -3.80 17.10
N LEU A 145 2.16 -3.74 15.86
CA LEU A 145 0.91 -4.41 15.49
C LEU A 145 1.00 -5.92 15.72
N ALA A 146 2.11 -6.55 15.38
CA ALA A 146 2.33 -7.99 15.59
C ALA A 146 2.24 -8.42 17.06
N THR A 147 2.35 -7.49 18.02
CA THR A 147 2.21 -7.83 19.45
C THR A 147 0.78 -8.13 19.89
N ILE A 148 -0.22 -7.74 19.09
CA ILE A 148 -1.64 -7.89 19.45
C ILE A 148 -2.41 -8.85 18.54
N VAL A 149 -1.74 -9.48 17.58
CA VAL A 149 -2.34 -10.48 16.68
C VAL A 149 -1.85 -11.87 17.02
N ASP A 150 -2.65 -12.89 16.70
CA ASP A 150 -2.18 -14.27 16.69
C ASP A 150 -1.50 -14.55 15.32
N PRO A 151 -0.18 -14.82 15.30
CA PRO A 151 0.55 -14.97 14.04
C PRO A 151 0.19 -16.25 13.26
N GLU A 152 -0.53 -17.20 13.86
CA GLU A 152 -0.95 -18.45 13.23
C GLU A 152 -2.42 -18.45 12.78
N ALA A 153 -3.20 -17.43 13.20
CA ALA A 153 -4.60 -17.31 12.86
C ALA A 153 -4.81 -16.60 11.51
N ASP A 154 -5.96 -16.86 10.91
CA ASP A 154 -6.46 -16.05 9.80
C ASP A 154 -6.66 -14.61 10.27
N VAL A 155 -6.38 -13.64 9.42
CA VAL A 155 -6.55 -12.22 9.77
C VAL A 155 -8.02 -11.84 9.68
N ASP A 156 -8.59 -11.38 10.77
CA ASP A 156 -9.93 -10.82 10.80
C ASP A 156 -9.87 -9.29 10.72
N LEU A 157 -10.23 -8.73 9.56
CA LEU A 157 -10.24 -7.28 9.34
C LEU A 157 -11.34 -6.57 10.14
N SER A 158 -12.41 -7.26 10.52
CA SER A 158 -13.50 -6.68 11.30
C SER A 158 -13.06 -6.31 12.72
N ALA A 159 -12.00 -6.94 13.24
CA ALA A 159 -11.43 -6.63 14.54
C ALA A 159 -10.97 -5.17 14.68
N PHE A 160 -10.56 -4.54 13.57
CA PHE A 160 -10.19 -3.11 13.55
C PHE A 160 -11.38 -2.18 13.76
N ASN A 161 -12.62 -2.70 13.69
CA ASN A 161 -13.82 -1.90 13.87
C ASN A 161 -14.16 -1.60 15.35
N ALA A 162 -13.54 -2.32 16.28
CA ALA A 162 -13.84 -2.20 17.72
C ALA A 162 -13.86 -0.77 18.28
N PRO A 163 -12.97 0.18 17.88
CA PRO A 163 -13.01 1.56 18.35
C PRO A 163 -14.22 2.37 17.86
N PHE A 164 -14.97 1.87 16.87
CA PHE A 164 -16.09 2.57 16.24
C PHE A 164 -17.46 2.05 16.66
N GLU A 165 -17.51 1.16 17.66
CA GLU A 165 -18.78 0.62 18.16
C GLU A 165 -19.58 1.68 18.98
N PRO A 166 -20.93 1.75 18.79
CA PRO A 166 -21.76 0.92 17.89
C PRO A 166 -21.60 1.35 16.42
N ALA A 167 -21.10 0.43 15.60
CA ALA A 167 -20.81 0.68 14.19
C ALA A 167 -22.01 0.37 13.29
N ARG A 168 -22.02 0.93 12.09
CA ARG A 168 -23.04 0.68 11.05
C ARG A 168 -22.75 -0.62 10.28
N THR A 169 -21.43 -0.89 10.04
CA THR A 169 -20.91 -2.07 9.36
C THR A 169 -19.68 -2.60 10.11
N GLU A 170 -19.17 -3.76 9.70
CA GLU A 170 -17.90 -4.31 10.20
C GLU A 170 -16.66 -3.60 9.66
N TYR A 171 -16.83 -2.61 8.75
CA TYR A 171 -15.75 -1.92 8.03
C TYR A 171 -15.81 -0.40 8.14
N ASP A 172 -16.56 0.15 9.11
CA ASP A 172 -16.60 1.60 9.32
C ASP A 172 -15.24 2.18 9.67
N TRP A 173 -14.30 1.37 10.15
CA TRP A 173 -12.93 1.77 10.42
C TRP A 173 -12.14 2.22 9.18
N LEU A 174 -12.61 1.89 7.97
CA LEU A 174 -11.94 2.26 6.72
C LEU A 174 -12.06 3.74 6.41
N SER A 175 -13.24 4.32 6.52
CA SER A 175 -13.51 5.71 6.14
C SER A 175 -14.70 6.30 6.90
N ARG A 176 -14.71 7.62 7.07
CA ARG A 176 -15.88 8.38 7.53
C ARG A 176 -16.93 8.56 6.44
N ASP A 177 -16.58 8.33 5.17
CA ASP A 177 -17.53 8.37 4.06
C ASP A 177 -18.32 7.05 3.99
N PRO A 178 -19.63 7.05 4.36
CA PRO A 178 -20.40 5.83 4.38
C PRO A 178 -20.59 5.22 2.98
N GLY A 179 -20.54 6.05 1.92
CA GLY A 179 -20.63 5.57 0.55
C GLY A 179 -19.42 4.74 0.13
N GLU A 180 -18.22 5.10 0.58
CA GLU A 180 -17.00 4.32 0.33
C GLU A 180 -17.01 3.00 1.11
N VAL A 181 -17.50 3.02 2.36
CA VAL A 181 -17.66 1.81 3.16
C VAL A 181 -18.70 0.87 2.54
N ASP A 182 -19.83 1.41 2.06
CA ASP A 182 -20.88 0.61 1.41
C ASP A 182 -20.39 -0.03 0.11
N GLN A 183 -19.57 0.68 -0.67
CA GLN A 183 -18.92 0.12 -1.87
C GLN A 183 -17.96 -1.03 -1.51
N TYR A 184 -17.17 -0.87 -0.43
CA TYR A 184 -16.27 -1.93 0.05
C TYR A 184 -17.04 -3.18 0.48
N VAL A 185 -18.09 -3.01 1.27
CA VAL A 185 -18.95 -4.12 1.76
C VAL A 185 -19.67 -4.84 0.61
N ALA A 186 -20.06 -4.10 -0.43
CA ALA A 186 -20.77 -4.66 -1.58
C ALA A 186 -19.83 -5.34 -2.61
N GLU A 187 -18.51 -5.12 -2.52
CA GLU A 187 -17.54 -5.65 -3.48
C GLU A 187 -17.12 -7.09 -3.11
N PRO A 188 -17.44 -8.11 -3.94
CA PRO A 188 -17.13 -9.51 -3.64
C PRO A 188 -15.63 -9.83 -3.54
N LEU A 189 -14.77 -8.94 -4.07
CA LEU A 189 -13.31 -9.07 -4.02
C LEU A 189 -12.70 -8.27 -2.86
N CYS A 190 -13.52 -7.84 -1.89
CA CYS A 190 -13.11 -7.14 -0.68
C CYS A 190 -13.58 -7.85 0.60
N GLY A 191 -13.10 -7.43 1.76
CA GLY A 191 -13.61 -7.86 3.06
C GLY A 191 -13.08 -9.20 3.59
N PHE A 192 -11.97 -9.69 3.04
CA PHE A 192 -11.29 -10.91 3.52
C PHE A 192 -9.91 -10.58 4.09
N GLY A 193 -9.44 -11.39 5.02
CA GLY A 193 -8.06 -11.34 5.53
C GLY A 193 -7.14 -12.33 4.82
N LEU A 194 -5.87 -12.32 5.18
CA LEU A 194 -4.95 -13.40 4.82
C LEU A 194 -5.29 -14.65 5.64
N ASP A 195 -5.14 -15.83 5.04
CA ASP A 195 -5.14 -17.08 5.78
C ASP A 195 -3.90 -17.18 6.71
N GLY A 196 -3.95 -18.03 7.74
CA GLY A 196 -2.89 -18.16 8.72
C GLY A 196 -1.51 -18.38 8.11
N PRO A 197 -1.31 -19.34 7.17
CA PRO A 197 -0.02 -19.53 6.51
C PRO A 197 0.51 -18.30 5.78
N SER A 198 -0.35 -17.55 5.11
CA SER A 198 0.02 -16.31 4.41
C SER A 198 0.32 -15.17 5.39
N ALA A 199 -0.47 -15.04 6.44
CA ALA A 199 -0.27 -14.06 7.51
C ALA A 199 1.03 -14.30 8.29
N ALA A 200 1.39 -15.55 8.57
CA ALA A 200 2.61 -15.90 9.27
C ALA A 200 3.87 -15.33 8.59
N GLY A 201 3.91 -15.33 7.26
CA GLY A 201 5.01 -14.74 6.49
C GLY A 201 5.13 -13.22 6.68
N LEU A 202 4.00 -12.51 6.73
CA LEU A 202 3.97 -11.07 7.03
C LEU A 202 4.50 -10.80 8.44
N TRP A 203 3.97 -11.50 9.45
CA TRP A 203 4.37 -11.30 10.84
C TRP A 203 5.83 -11.68 11.11
N ALA A 204 6.36 -12.69 10.44
CA ALA A 204 7.78 -13.08 10.55
C ALA A 204 8.74 -11.95 10.09
N ASN A 205 8.31 -11.07 9.17
CA ASN A 205 9.10 -9.94 8.71
C ASN A 205 8.98 -8.69 9.60
N ALA A 206 8.07 -8.67 10.59
CA ALA A 206 7.79 -7.49 11.40
C ALA A 206 9.04 -6.93 12.10
N GLN A 207 9.86 -7.78 12.69
CA GLN A 207 11.09 -7.37 13.38
C GLN A 207 12.15 -6.83 12.41
N ARG A 208 12.21 -7.37 11.18
CA ARG A 208 13.14 -6.87 10.15
C ARG A 208 12.81 -5.44 9.73
N LEU A 209 11.54 -5.08 9.64
CA LEU A 209 11.10 -3.72 9.32
C LEU A 209 11.40 -2.71 10.45
N ALA A 210 11.66 -3.18 11.65
CA ALA A 210 12.02 -2.36 12.81
C ALA A 210 13.53 -2.35 13.11
N ASP A 211 14.32 -3.22 12.44
CA ASP A 211 15.75 -3.37 12.70
C ASP A 211 16.55 -2.16 12.17
N PRO A 212 17.26 -1.42 13.04
CA PRO A 212 18.08 -0.29 12.61
C PRO A 212 19.13 -0.64 11.55
N ALA A 213 19.69 -1.85 11.60
CA ALA A 213 20.69 -2.29 10.62
C ALA A 213 20.06 -2.55 9.25
N ALA A 214 18.84 -3.09 9.21
CA ALA A 214 18.08 -3.23 7.98
C ALA A 214 17.66 -1.87 7.41
N LEU A 215 17.13 -0.97 8.23
CA LEU A 215 16.74 0.37 7.82
C LEU A 215 17.92 1.19 7.28
N ALA A 216 19.13 1.02 7.82
CA ALA A 216 20.34 1.68 7.35
C ALA A 216 20.78 1.24 5.94
N THR A 217 20.16 0.22 5.32
CA THR A 217 20.39 -0.14 3.92
C THR A 217 19.67 0.80 2.94
N ILE A 218 18.67 1.53 3.40
CA ILE A 218 17.98 2.54 2.60
C ILE A 218 18.94 3.71 2.37
N ARG A 219 19.04 4.17 1.13
CA ARG A 219 19.99 5.27 0.79
C ARG A 219 19.73 6.52 1.62
N ASP A 220 20.78 7.18 2.08
CA ASP A 220 20.70 8.42 2.85
C ASP A 220 19.97 9.52 2.08
N GLY A 221 19.16 10.30 2.78
CA GLY A 221 18.30 11.34 2.18
C GLY A 221 17.19 10.80 1.28
N PHE A 222 16.82 9.50 1.36
CA PHE A 222 15.72 8.94 0.56
C PHE A 222 14.39 9.64 0.89
N PRO A 223 13.68 10.24 -0.10
CA PRO A 223 12.42 10.92 0.14
C PRO A 223 11.30 9.93 0.49
N LEU A 224 10.72 10.06 1.67
CA LEU A 224 9.61 9.24 2.14
C LEU A 224 8.45 10.13 2.59
N TYR A 225 7.27 9.93 2.00
CA TYR A 225 6.04 10.57 2.42
C TYR A 225 5.17 9.60 3.20
N VAL A 226 4.79 9.97 4.42
CA VAL A 226 3.92 9.16 5.27
C VAL A 226 2.64 9.95 5.55
N LEU A 227 1.49 9.37 5.19
CA LEU A 227 0.19 10.00 5.43
C LEU A 227 -0.73 9.06 6.22
N ALA A 228 -1.44 9.64 7.19
CA ALA A 228 -2.29 8.86 8.09
C ALA A 228 -3.42 9.70 8.68
N GLY A 229 -4.52 9.03 9.03
CA GLY A 229 -5.57 9.58 9.85
C GLY A 229 -5.30 9.39 11.35
N THR A 230 -5.74 10.35 12.19
CA THR A 230 -5.57 10.23 13.64
C THR A 230 -6.49 9.20 14.29
N ALA A 231 -7.54 8.76 13.57
CA ALA A 231 -8.47 7.73 14.02
C ALA A 231 -8.23 6.37 13.34
N ASP A 232 -7.10 6.18 12.66
CA ASP A 232 -6.76 4.90 12.03
C ASP A 232 -6.40 3.85 13.11
N PRO A 233 -7.14 2.74 13.23
CA PRO A 233 -6.87 1.71 14.22
C PRO A 233 -5.61 0.89 13.91
N VAL A 234 -5.19 0.82 12.64
CA VAL A 234 -3.99 0.08 12.20
C VAL A 234 -2.71 0.73 12.71
N ASN A 235 -2.72 2.05 12.95
CA ASN A 235 -1.61 2.77 13.56
C ASN A 235 -1.85 3.08 15.05
N ALA A 236 -2.91 2.54 15.64
CA ALA A 236 -3.33 2.76 17.03
C ALA A 236 -3.48 4.24 17.40
N GLY A 237 -4.07 5.04 16.50
CA GLY A 237 -4.19 6.48 16.71
C GLY A 237 -2.83 7.17 16.83
N LEU A 238 -1.94 6.92 15.89
CA LEU A 238 -0.56 7.39 15.75
C LEU A 238 0.47 6.74 16.70
N LYS A 239 0.07 6.00 17.72
CA LYS A 239 1.02 5.39 18.68
C LYS A 239 2.02 4.43 18.03
N TRP A 240 1.65 3.84 16.90
CA TRP A 240 2.53 2.97 16.12
C TRP A 240 3.08 3.65 14.87
N LEU A 241 2.57 4.83 14.52
CA LEU A 241 3.12 5.64 13.43
C LEU A 241 4.35 6.41 13.87
N ASP A 242 4.31 7.05 15.04
CA ASP A 242 5.41 7.87 15.55
C ASP A 242 6.73 7.07 15.65
N PRO A 243 6.77 5.84 16.25
CA PRO A 243 7.97 5.02 16.25
C PRO A 243 8.47 4.64 14.84
N LEU A 244 7.57 4.38 13.90
CA LEU A 244 7.94 4.11 12.51
C LEU A 244 8.68 5.30 11.90
N VAL A 245 8.11 6.49 12.01
CA VAL A 245 8.68 7.74 11.47
C VAL A 245 10.03 8.05 12.12
N GLU A 246 10.14 7.90 13.44
CA GLU A 246 11.39 8.13 14.18
C GLU A 246 12.50 7.18 13.73
N ARG A 247 12.20 5.89 13.51
CA ARG A 247 13.16 4.89 13.01
C ARG A 247 13.68 5.24 11.63
N TYR A 248 12.81 5.63 10.69
CA TYR A 248 13.22 6.06 9.36
C TYR A 248 14.11 7.30 9.40
N ARG A 249 13.73 8.31 10.20
CA ARG A 249 14.57 9.51 10.38
C ARG A 249 15.93 9.19 11.00
N ALA A 250 15.97 8.29 11.98
CA ALA A 250 17.22 7.84 12.60
C ALA A 250 18.12 7.07 11.62
N ALA A 251 17.54 6.45 10.58
CA ALA A 251 18.26 5.77 9.50
C ALA A 251 18.71 6.72 8.36
N GLY A 252 18.52 8.04 8.49
CA GLY A 252 18.91 9.03 7.48
C GLY A 252 17.88 9.25 6.37
N VAL A 253 16.66 8.73 6.48
CA VAL A 253 15.59 8.91 5.50
C VAL A 253 14.95 10.30 5.68
N ASP A 254 14.71 11.03 4.58
CA ASP A 254 14.02 12.33 4.58
C ASP A 254 12.50 12.13 4.64
N VAL A 255 11.94 12.12 5.87
CA VAL A 255 10.54 11.80 6.12
C VAL A 255 9.69 13.06 6.23
N THR A 256 8.79 13.24 5.27
CA THR A 256 7.67 14.19 5.33
C THR A 256 6.42 13.46 5.84
N THR A 257 5.67 14.09 6.74
CA THR A 257 4.42 13.51 7.28
C THR A 257 3.24 14.43 7.04
N SER A 258 2.07 13.86 6.66
CA SER A 258 0.77 14.53 6.65
C SER A 258 -0.22 13.76 7.51
N ILE A 259 -0.68 14.39 8.57
CA ILE A 259 -1.59 13.79 9.55
C ILE A 259 -2.94 14.49 9.49
N TYR A 260 -4.00 13.72 9.24
CA TYR A 260 -5.34 14.25 9.03
C TYR A 260 -6.21 13.99 10.27
N PRO A 261 -6.72 15.06 10.93
CA PRO A 261 -7.60 14.91 12.08
C PRO A 261 -8.84 14.10 11.77
N ASP A 262 -9.17 13.17 12.68
CA ASP A 262 -10.32 12.26 12.60
C ASP A 262 -10.35 11.36 11.37
N GLY A 263 -9.37 11.45 10.48
CA GLY A 263 -9.23 10.56 9.34
C GLY A 263 -9.06 9.10 9.80
N ARG A 264 -9.72 8.19 9.12
CA ARG A 264 -9.63 6.75 9.35
C ARG A 264 -8.55 6.12 8.46
N HIS A 265 -8.66 4.85 8.18
CA HIS A 265 -7.59 4.08 7.54
C HIS A 265 -7.34 4.46 6.07
N GLU A 266 -8.39 4.57 5.26
CA GLU A 266 -8.30 4.79 3.81
C GLU A 266 -8.31 6.28 3.46
N MET A 267 -7.21 6.98 3.66
CA MET A 267 -7.15 8.42 3.44
C MET A 267 -7.48 8.85 2.00
N PHE A 268 -7.22 8.00 1.00
CA PHE A 268 -7.59 8.27 -0.40
C PHE A 268 -9.08 8.06 -0.70
N ASN A 269 -9.83 7.49 0.24
CA ASN A 269 -11.27 7.28 0.20
C ASN A 269 -12.00 8.01 1.35
N GLU A 270 -11.30 8.91 2.06
CA GLU A 270 -11.86 9.68 3.16
C GLU A 270 -12.75 10.85 2.67
N THR A 271 -13.50 11.45 3.59
CA THR A 271 -14.35 12.62 3.31
C THR A 271 -13.56 13.81 2.79
N ASN A 272 -12.29 13.94 3.19
CA ASN A 272 -11.35 14.97 2.72
C ASN A 272 -10.32 14.45 1.71
N ARG A 273 -10.63 13.38 0.98
CA ARG A 273 -9.72 12.75 -0.01
C ARG A 273 -9.14 13.71 -1.06
N ASP A 274 -9.89 14.74 -1.43
CA ASP A 274 -9.40 15.72 -2.42
C ASP A 274 -8.24 16.54 -1.86
N GLU A 275 -8.28 16.91 -0.57
CA GLU A 275 -7.17 17.54 0.16
C GLU A 275 -5.97 16.59 0.24
N VAL A 276 -6.20 15.33 0.60
CA VAL A 276 -5.16 14.29 0.72
C VAL A 276 -4.43 14.09 -0.62
N VAL A 277 -5.19 14.00 -1.71
CA VAL A 277 -4.61 13.85 -3.06
C VAL A 277 -3.87 15.12 -3.50
N ALA A 278 -4.40 16.31 -3.19
CA ALA A 278 -3.71 17.56 -3.50
C ALA A 278 -2.39 17.72 -2.74
N ASP A 279 -2.34 17.29 -1.46
CA ASP A 279 -1.12 17.30 -0.67
C ASP A 279 -0.09 16.30 -1.20
N LEU A 280 -0.53 15.09 -1.59
CA LEU A 280 0.33 14.11 -2.24
C LEU A 280 0.92 14.66 -3.54
N VAL A 281 0.09 15.24 -4.43
CA VAL A 281 0.56 15.82 -5.69
C VAL A 281 1.55 16.97 -5.43
N ARG A 282 1.27 17.83 -4.47
CA ARG A 282 2.18 18.92 -4.09
C ARG A 282 3.54 18.40 -3.62
N TRP A 283 3.55 17.33 -2.81
CA TRP A 283 4.79 16.71 -2.36
C TRP A 283 5.56 16.07 -3.55
N LEU A 284 4.86 15.33 -4.41
CA LEU A 284 5.44 14.74 -5.62
C LEU A 284 6.05 15.80 -6.55
N ASP A 285 5.36 16.94 -6.72
CA ASP A 285 5.80 18.06 -7.55
C ASP A 285 7.05 18.77 -7.00
N GLY A 286 7.26 18.67 -5.70
CA GLY A 286 8.44 19.20 -5.00
C GLY A 286 9.68 18.30 -5.07
N LEU A 287 9.55 17.05 -5.55
CA LEU A 287 10.69 16.15 -5.66
C LEU A 287 11.66 16.58 -6.78
N THR A 288 12.95 16.47 -6.50
CA THR A 288 13.99 16.56 -7.53
C THR A 288 14.20 15.15 -8.09
N LEU A 289 13.57 14.85 -9.20
CA LEU A 289 13.54 13.54 -9.85
C LEU A 289 14.55 13.44 -11.00
#